data_c82ed3ebb16f77a78ada510acce0653a
#
_entry.id   c82ed3ebb16f77a78ada510acce0653a
#
_cell.length_a   1.000
_cell.length_b   1.000
_cell.length_c   1.000
_cell.angle_alpha   90.00
_cell.angle_beta   90.00
_cell.angle_gamma   90.00
#
_symmetry.space_group_name_H-M   'P 1'
#
loop_
_entity.id
_entity.type
_entity.pdbx_description
1 polymer ?
#
loop_
_entity_poly.entity_id
_entity_poly.type
_entity_poly.pdbx_seq_one_letter_code
_entity_poly.pdbx_strand_id
1 'polypeptide(L)'
;MSDTGKPRYQQLKDLIITQISTGELGPHDRVPSENELVERMQVSRMTANRALRELTDEGYVERVAGRGTFVSDFRSRSHMLEVHNIADEIAQRGHRHSCEVLRHSRQHARGEIAKALHVGQGTDVFHLQLVHLENGKPIQVEDRHVLAEFAPDCDRQDFSRVTPSAYLSSIAPLQEAEQIVRAQMPNAAVRRRLRMTADEACLVVMRRTWAHGRPVTFARLHHPGSRYELTGHYTPPGTTTSASADVVQLEKLQP
;
A
#
# COMPACT_ATOMS: atom_id res chain seq x y z
N MET A 1 -15.98 -3.51 -27.80
CA MET A 1 -16.94 -2.44 -27.48
C MET A 1 -16.10 -1.20 -27.20
N SER A 2 -16.21 -0.18 -28.04
CA SER A 2 -15.39 1.03 -27.99
C SER A 2 -15.82 1.89 -26.80
N ASP A 3 -14.90 2.09 -25.86
CA ASP A 3 -15.09 3.01 -24.72
C ASP A 3 -15.02 4.47 -25.24
N THR A 4 -16.15 4.99 -25.68
CA THR A 4 -16.30 6.25 -26.43
C THR A 4 -16.41 7.50 -25.54
N GLY A 5 -16.06 7.44 -24.27
CA GLY A 5 -16.23 8.54 -23.31
C GLY A 5 -14.98 9.12 -22.66
N LYS A 6 -13.88 8.34 -22.55
CA LYS A 6 -12.68 8.81 -21.85
C LYS A 6 -11.74 9.61 -22.77
N PRO A 7 -11.13 10.72 -22.27
CA PRO A 7 -10.10 11.44 -23.01
C PRO A 7 -8.93 10.52 -23.42
N ARG A 8 -8.35 10.76 -24.61
CA ARG A 8 -7.26 9.91 -25.14
C ARG A 8 -6.05 9.80 -24.22
N TYR A 9 -5.67 10.86 -23.51
CA TYR A 9 -4.57 10.80 -22.54
C TYR A 9 -4.89 9.89 -21.35
N GLN A 10 -6.17 9.84 -20.92
CA GLN A 10 -6.61 8.95 -19.85
C GLN A 10 -6.57 7.48 -20.30
N GLN A 11 -6.97 7.18 -21.54
CA GLN A 11 -6.85 5.84 -22.10
C GLN A 11 -5.40 5.36 -22.13
N LEU A 12 -4.46 6.26 -22.49
CA LEU A 12 -3.02 5.97 -22.44
C LEU A 12 -2.53 5.69 -21.02
N LYS A 13 -2.96 6.48 -20.05
CA LYS A 13 -2.63 6.26 -18.63
C LYS A 13 -3.14 4.91 -18.16
N ASP A 14 -4.42 4.62 -18.39
CA ASP A 14 -5.06 3.37 -17.99
C ASP A 14 -4.35 2.15 -18.62
N LEU A 15 -3.90 2.24 -19.89
CA LEU A 15 -3.13 1.19 -20.55
C LEU A 15 -1.80 0.93 -19.84
N ILE A 16 -1.00 1.98 -19.59
CA ILE A 16 0.31 1.84 -18.94
C ILE A 16 0.15 1.34 -17.50
N ILE A 17 -0.83 1.86 -16.75
CA ILE A 17 -1.14 1.39 -15.40
C ILE A 17 -1.52 -0.10 -15.42
N THR A 18 -2.32 -0.54 -16.40
CA THR A 18 -2.69 -1.95 -16.54
C THR A 18 -1.45 -2.80 -16.80
N GLN A 19 -0.56 -2.41 -17.70
CA GLN A 19 0.68 -3.15 -17.98
C GLN A 19 1.60 -3.26 -16.75
N ILE A 20 1.66 -2.20 -15.93
CA ILE A 20 2.40 -2.22 -14.66
C ILE A 20 1.72 -3.17 -13.67
N SER A 21 0.41 -3.08 -13.51
CA SER A 21 -0.34 -3.88 -12.53
C SER A 21 -0.40 -5.37 -12.88
N THR A 22 -0.36 -5.71 -14.16
CA THR A 22 -0.33 -7.12 -14.64
C THR A 22 1.09 -7.70 -14.67
N GLY A 23 2.13 -6.88 -14.41
CA GLY A 23 3.53 -7.30 -14.46
C GLY A 23 4.11 -7.39 -15.88
N GLU A 24 3.39 -6.93 -16.91
CA GLU A 24 3.90 -6.83 -18.27
C GLU A 24 5.05 -5.79 -18.36
N LEU A 25 4.95 -4.72 -17.55
CA LEU A 25 6.03 -3.76 -17.29
C LEU A 25 6.42 -3.87 -15.82
N GLY A 26 7.58 -4.44 -15.55
CA GLY A 26 8.17 -4.54 -14.22
C GLY A 26 8.90 -3.26 -13.77
N PRO A 27 9.32 -3.18 -12.49
CA PRO A 27 10.14 -2.08 -12.00
C PRO A 27 11.40 -1.88 -12.85
N HIS A 28 11.73 -0.62 -13.15
CA HIS A 28 12.85 -0.20 -14.02
C HIS A 28 12.70 -0.56 -15.51
N ASP A 29 11.64 -1.20 -15.93
CA ASP A 29 11.38 -1.39 -17.35
C ASP A 29 11.12 -0.07 -18.04
N ARG A 30 11.59 0.02 -19.28
CA ARG A 30 11.40 1.23 -20.08
C ARG A 30 9.96 1.33 -20.57
N VAL A 31 9.29 2.41 -20.22
CA VAL A 31 7.97 2.75 -20.75
C VAL A 31 8.13 3.28 -22.18
N PRO A 32 7.20 2.99 -23.11
CA PRO A 32 7.24 3.55 -24.46
C PRO A 32 7.40 5.07 -24.46
N SER A 33 8.31 5.59 -25.26
CA SER A 33 8.56 7.02 -25.41
C SER A 33 7.37 7.76 -26.01
N GLU A 34 7.36 9.09 -25.91
CA GLU A 34 6.32 9.93 -26.54
C GLU A 34 6.14 9.59 -28.02
N ASN A 35 7.23 9.41 -28.76
CA ASN A 35 7.18 9.08 -30.20
C ASN A 35 6.58 7.69 -30.43
N GLU A 36 6.99 6.68 -29.66
CA GLU A 36 6.45 5.32 -29.75
C GLU A 36 4.95 5.28 -29.40
N LEU A 37 4.51 6.07 -28.41
CA LEU A 37 3.09 6.20 -28.07
C LEU A 37 2.28 6.89 -29.17
N VAL A 38 2.84 7.93 -29.81
CA VAL A 38 2.23 8.60 -30.96
C VAL A 38 2.02 7.62 -32.11
N GLU A 39 3.04 6.83 -32.46
CA GLU A 39 2.97 5.85 -33.54
C GLU A 39 2.00 4.70 -33.25
N ARG A 40 2.08 4.11 -32.05
CA ARG A 40 1.28 2.92 -31.69
C ARG A 40 -0.19 3.25 -31.43
N MET A 41 -0.46 4.38 -30.82
CA MET A 41 -1.81 4.75 -30.34
C MET A 41 -2.49 5.83 -31.19
N GLN A 42 -1.79 6.34 -32.23
CA GLN A 42 -2.29 7.40 -33.12
C GLN A 42 -2.84 8.61 -32.36
N VAL A 43 -2.10 9.07 -31.36
CA VAL A 43 -2.41 10.24 -30.54
C VAL A 43 -1.48 11.40 -30.87
N SER A 44 -1.85 12.62 -30.51
CA SER A 44 -0.94 13.77 -30.65
C SER A 44 0.23 13.67 -29.66
N ARG A 45 1.37 14.27 -30.00
CA ARG A 45 2.54 14.34 -29.10
C ARG A 45 2.18 15.02 -27.76
N MET A 46 1.32 16.04 -27.79
CA MET A 46 0.84 16.68 -26.57
C MET A 46 0.05 15.73 -25.69
N THR A 47 -0.77 14.85 -26.28
CA THR A 47 -1.55 13.84 -25.56
C THR A 47 -0.63 12.81 -24.89
N ALA A 48 0.38 12.31 -25.62
CA ALA A 48 1.37 11.38 -25.08
C ALA A 48 2.20 12.02 -23.95
N ASN A 49 2.69 13.26 -24.16
CA ASN A 49 3.44 14.00 -23.14
C ASN A 49 2.61 14.24 -21.88
N ARG A 50 1.35 14.65 -22.03
CA ARG A 50 0.44 14.86 -20.90
C ARG A 50 0.25 13.57 -20.10
N ALA A 51 -0.01 12.44 -20.76
CA ALA A 51 -0.18 11.15 -20.11
C ALA A 51 1.07 10.75 -19.31
N LEU A 52 2.27 10.83 -19.93
CA LEU A 52 3.53 10.49 -19.26
C LEU A 52 3.87 11.45 -18.12
N ARG A 53 3.54 12.74 -18.25
CA ARG A 53 3.74 13.71 -17.17
C ARG A 53 2.83 13.39 -15.99
N GLU A 54 1.53 13.18 -16.23
CA GLU A 54 0.60 12.81 -15.16
C GLU A 54 1.00 11.49 -14.49
N LEU A 55 1.45 10.47 -15.26
CA LEU A 55 1.98 9.23 -14.70
C LEU A 55 3.25 9.46 -13.87
N THR A 56 4.09 10.44 -14.23
CA THR A 56 5.28 10.82 -13.43
C THR A 56 4.85 11.54 -12.16
N ASP A 57 3.91 12.48 -12.25
CA ASP A 57 3.38 13.22 -11.10
C ASP A 57 2.64 12.29 -10.12
N GLU A 58 1.99 11.25 -10.64
CA GLU A 58 1.33 10.19 -9.86
C GLU A 58 2.30 9.09 -9.38
N GLY A 59 3.57 9.16 -9.79
CA GLY A 59 4.64 8.26 -9.34
C GLY A 59 4.67 6.87 -9.99
N TYR A 60 3.85 6.60 -11.00
CA TYR A 60 3.89 5.32 -11.75
C TYR A 60 5.18 5.15 -12.54
N VAL A 61 5.74 6.25 -13.03
CA VAL A 61 6.96 6.25 -13.82
C VAL A 61 7.90 7.37 -13.40
N GLU A 62 9.20 7.21 -13.67
CA GLU A 62 10.23 8.23 -13.46
C GLU A 62 10.88 8.62 -14.78
N ARG A 63 11.18 9.91 -14.96
CA ARG A 63 11.93 10.42 -16.12
C ARG A 63 13.41 10.49 -15.79
N VAL A 64 14.21 9.78 -16.56
CA VAL A 64 15.68 9.83 -16.45
C VAL A 64 16.22 10.63 -17.62
N ALA A 65 16.84 11.79 -17.31
CA ALA A 65 17.36 12.69 -18.33
C ALA A 65 18.30 11.97 -19.34
N GLY A 66 18.03 12.11 -20.63
CA GLY A 66 18.80 11.49 -21.71
C GLY A 66 18.58 9.97 -21.89
N ARG A 67 17.82 9.30 -21.00
CA ARG A 67 17.63 7.84 -21.06
C ARG A 67 16.18 7.44 -21.36
N GLY A 68 15.19 8.26 -20.98
CA GLY A 68 13.79 7.99 -21.22
C GLY A 68 12.94 7.96 -19.96
N THR A 69 11.77 7.33 -20.07
CA THR A 69 10.82 7.13 -18.96
C THR A 69 10.83 5.65 -18.58
N PHE A 70 10.88 5.37 -17.28
CA PHE A 70 10.97 4.02 -16.73
C PHE A 70 9.88 3.82 -15.69
N VAL A 71 9.43 2.58 -15.51
CA VAL A 71 8.53 2.24 -14.41
C VAL A 71 9.24 2.52 -13.09
N SER A 72 8.60 3.29 -12.22
CA SER A 72 9.15 3.59 -10.89
C SER A 72 9.33 2.30 -10.10
N ASP A 73 10.45 2.16 -9.39
CA ASP A 73 10.59 1.10 -8.40
C ASP A 73 9.80 1.49 -7.15
N PHE A 74 8.59 0.95 -7.04
CA PHE A 74 7.72 1.13 -5.86
C PHE A 74 8.24 0.41 -4.63
N ARG A 75 9.37 -0.28 -4.73
CA ARG A 75 10.02 -0.87 -3.55
C ARG A 75 10.47 0.29 -2.66
N SER A 76 9.72 0.48 -1.60
CA SER A 76 10.03 1.44 -0.56
C SER A 76 11.53 1.39 -0.22
N ARG A 77 12.24 2.51 -0.37
CA ARG A 77 13.66 2.64 0.04
C ARG A 77 13.85 2.56 1.56
N SER A 78 12.88 2.05 2.28
CA SER A 78 12.99 1.76 3.70
C SER A 78 13.58 0.36 3.87
N HIS A 79 14.89 0.29 4.03
CA HIS A 79 15.64 -0.96 4.19
C HIS A 79 15.31 -1.77 5.47
N MET A 80 14.30 -1.41 6.25
CA MET A 80 13.99 -2.13 7.48
C MET A 80 12.55 -2.62 7.63
N LEU A 81 11.56 -2.05 6.93
CA LEU A 81 10.16 -2.49 7.04
C LEU A 81 9.43 -2.25 5.72
N GLU A 82 9.32 -3.25 4.89
CA GLU A 82 8.47 -3.20 3.70
C GLU A 82 6.99 -3.05 4.10
N VAL A 83 6.24 -2.27 3.32
CA VAL A 83 4.80 -2.13 3.55
C VAL A 83 4.09 -3.28 2.84
N HIS A 84 3.87 -4.37 3.56
CA HIS A 84 3.14 -5.51 3.03
C HIS A 84 1.64 -5.38 3.27
N ASN A 85 0.87 -5.99 2.37
CA ASN A 85 -0.55 -6.23 2.57
C ASN A 85 -0.71 -7.52 3.38
N ILE A 86 -1.43 -7.46 4.50
CA ILE A 86 -1.61 -8.61 5.40
C ILE A 86 -2.21 -9.85 4.70
N ALA A 87 -3.04 -9.65 3.68
CA ALA A 87 -3.59 -10.78 2.93
C ALA A 87 -2.51 -11.52 2.14
N ASP A 88 -1.55 -10.77 1.56
CA ASP A 88 -0.44 -11.36 0.79
C ASP A 88 0.55 -12.06 1.72
N GLU A 89 0.85 -11.48 2.89
CA GLU A 89 1.68 -12.12 3.93
C GLU A 89 1.08 -13.48 4.37
N ILE A 90 -0.23 -13.51 4.61
CA ILE A 90 -0.96 -14.73 5.01
C ILE A 90 -0.93 -15.75 3.86
N ALA A 91 -1.13 -15.30 2.61
CA ALA A 91 -1.10 -16.18 1.44
C ALA A 91 0.29 -16.77 1.19
N GLN A 92 1.38 -15.99 1.40
CA GLN A 92 2.77 -16.46 1.29
C GLN A 92 3.09 -17.59 2.29
N ARG A 93 2.43 -17.58 3.47
CA ARG A 93 2.51 -18.68 4.44
C ARG A 93 1.63 -19.89 4.09
N GLY A 94 0.94 -19.86 2.94
CA GLY A 94 0.01 -20.93 2.51
C GLY A 94 -1.31 -20.95 3.29
N HIS A 95 -1.65 -19.87 3.98
CA HIS A 95 -2.83 -19.76 4.81
C HIS A 95 -3.94 -18.94 4.14
N ARG A 96 -5.16 -19.07 4.64
CA ARG A 96 -6.33 -18.36 4.14
C ARG A 96 -6.57 -17.08 4.96
N HIS A 97 -6.55 -15.94 4.28
CA HIS A 97 -6.99 -14.67 4.82
C HIS A 97 -8.52 -14.57 4.85
N SER A 98 -9.07 -13.93 5.87
CA SER A 98 -10.44 -13.42 5.91
C SER A 98 -10.49 -12.15 6.75
N CYS A 99 -11.56 -11.36 6.61
CA CYS A 99 -11.67 -10.06 7.24
C CYS A 99 -13.08 -9.83 7.80
N GLU A 100 -13.16 -9.28 9.02
CA GLU A 100 -14.39 -8.78 9.64
C GLU A 100 -14.35 -7.25 9.64
N VAL A 101 -15.34 -6.61 9.00
CA VAL A 101 -15.47 -5.14 8.99
C VAL A 101 -16.24 -4.71 10.24
N LEU A 102 -15.56 -3.98 11.13
CA LEU A 102 -16.15 -3.45 12.37
C LEU A 102 -16.72 -2.05 12.19
N ARG A 103 -16.06 -1.25 11.35
CA ARG A 103 -16.46 0.11 11.00
C ARG A 103 -16.04 0.43 9.58
N HIS A 104 -16.93 1.06 8.85
CA HIS A 104 -16.69 1.64 7.55
C HIS A 104 -17.60 2.88 7.44
N SER A 105 -17.07 4.07 7.68
CA SER A 105 -17.87 5.29 7.75
C SER A 105 -17.07 6.52 7.36
N ARG A 106 -17.74 7.50 6.77
CA ARG A 106 -17.19 8.84 6.54
C ARG A 106 -17.32 9.66 7.83
N GLN A 107 -16.28 10.42 8.16
CA GLN A 107 -16.23 11.30 9.32
C GLN A 107 -15.30 12.50 9.08
N HIS A 108 -15.24 13.42 10.03
CA HIS A 108 -14.33 14.56 9.98
C HIS A 108 -13.03 14.28 10.75
N ALA A 109 -11.90 14.61 10.16
CA ALA A 109 -10.59 14.53 10.80
C ALA A 109 -10.53 15.50 11.99
N ARG A 110 -10.08 15.00 13.15
CA ARG A 110 -9.91 15.79 14.39
C ARG A 110 -8.64 15.36 15.11
N GLY A 111 -8.11 16.25 15.95
CA GLY A 111 -7.02 15.94 16.87
C GLY A 111 -5.81 15.32 16.17
N GLU A 112 -5.45 14.13 16.60
CA GLU A 112 -4.31 13.38 16.08
C GLU A 112 -4.45 13.01 14.59
N ILE A 113 -5.65 12.66 14.13
CA ILE A 113 -5.90 12.28 12.73
C ILE A 113 -5.64 13.46 11.80
N ALA A 114 -6.15 14.65 12.14
CA ALA A 114 -5.88 15.85 11.34
C ALA A 114 -4.38 16.19 11.30
N LYS A 115 -3.68 16.02 12.43
CA LYS A 115 -2.22 16.20 12.50
C LYS A 115 -1.47 15.17 11.67
N ALA A 116 -1.83 13.89 11.79
CA ALA A 116 -1.16 12.79 11.08
C ALA A 116 -1.32 12.90 9.55
N LEU A 117 -2.47 13.38 9.08
CA LEU A 117 -2.76 13.57 7.68
C LEU A 117 -2.36 14.97 7.15
N HIS A 118 -1.81 15.85 7.99
CA HIS A 118 -1.46 17.23 7.67
C HIS A 118 -2.62 18.03 7.06
N VAL A 119 -3.83 17.87 7.62
CA VAL A 119 -5.04 18.55 7.14
C VAL A 119 -5.69 19.40 8.23
N GLY A 120 -6.59 20.29 7.83
CA GLY A 120 -7.39 21.06 8.74
C GLY A 120 -8.40 20.20 9.54
N GLN A 121 -8.78 20.70 10.73
CA GLN A 121 -9.91 20.12 11.47
C GLN A 121 -11.17 20.17 10.61
N GLY A 122 -11.95 19.10 10.61
CA GLY A 122 -13.17 19.03 9.81
C GLY A 122 -12.99 18.51 8.39
N THR A 123 -11.75 18.24 7.93
CA THR A 123 -11.51 17.59 6.63
C THR A 123 -12.14 16.20 6.61
N ASP A 124 -12.81 15.86 5.51
CA ASP A 124 -13.47 14.57 5.34
C ASP A 124 -12.46 13.42 5.21
N VAL A 125 -12.68 12.38 5.99
CA VAL A 125 -11.92 11.13 5.97
C VAL A 125 -12.86 9.94 6.07
N PHE A 126 -12.47 8.81 5.51
CA PHE A 126 -13.06 7.51 5.81
C PHE A 126 -12.34 6.89 7.01
N HIS A 127 -13.13 6.34 7.92
CA HIS A 127 -12.64 5.58 9.06
C HIS A 127 -13.00 4.11 8.88
N LEU A 128 -11.98 3.29 8.78
CA LEU A 128 -12.07 1.84 8.60
C LEU A 128 -11.53 1.17 9.86
N GLN A 129 -12.33 0.28 10.46
CA GLN A 129 -11.86 -0.63 11.51
C GLN A 129 -12.15 -2.07 11.08
N LEU A 130 -11.11 -2.89 11.05
CA LEU A 130 -11.18 -4.25 10.56
C LEU A 130 -10.45 -5.21 11.51
N VAL A 131 -10.88 -6.48 11.50
CA VAL A 131 -10.11 -7.58 12.08
C VAL A 131 -9.72 -8.50 10.95
N HIS A 132 -8.41 -8.67 10.74
CA HIS A 132 -7.87 -9.64 9.79
C HIS A 132 -7.61 -10.96 10.51
N LEU A 133 -8.01 -12.05 9.85
CA LEU A 133 -7.90 -13.40 10.38
C LEU A 133 -7.06 -14.27 9.43
N GLU A 134 -6.21 -15.08 10.02
CA GLU A 134 -5.42 -16.12 9.38
C GLU A 134 -5.98 -17.49 9.77
N ASN A 135 -6.52 -18.24 8.82
CA ASN A 135 -7.22 -19.50 9.07
C ASN A 135 -8.30 -19.39 10.17
N GLY A 136 -9.04 -18.26 10.20
CA GLY A 136 -10.09 -17.99 11.19
C GLY A 136 -9.59 -17.52 12.56
N LYS A 137 -8.27 -17.37 12.77
CA LYS A 137 -7.66 -16.85 14.00
C LYS A 137 -7.31 -15.37 13.83
N PRO A 138 -7.77 -14.45 14.71
CA PRO A 138 -7.45 -13.03 14.60
C PRO A 138 -5.95 -12.78 14.71
N ILE A 139 -5.38 -12.02 13.76
CA ILE A 139 -3.95 -11.70 13.72
C ILE A 139 -3.68 -10.19 13.69
N GLN A 140 -4.65 -9.40 13.23
CA GLN A 140 -4.50 -7.94 13.17
C GLN A 140 -5.82 -7.24 13.43
N VAL A 141 -5.81 -6.18 14.25
CA VAL A 141 -6.84 -5.14 14.25
C VAL A 141 -6.28 -3.93 13.54
N GLU A 142 -6.91 -3.58 12.43
CA GLU A 142 -6.59 -2.37 11.65
C GLU A 142 -7.55 -1.25 12.01
N ASP A 143 -7.01 -0.06 12.35
CA ASP A 143 -7.72 1.19 12.54
C ASP A 143 -7.11 2.22 11.59
N ARG A 144 -7.80 2.50 10.47
CA ARG A 144 -7.26 3.30 9.38
C ARG A 144 -8.16 4.50 9.08
N HIS A 145 -7.51 5.63 8.82
CA HIS A 145 -8.13 6.83 8.29
C HIS A 145 -7.58 7.12 6.90
N VAL A 146 -8.47 7.42 5.96
CA VAL A 146 -8.14 7.68 4.54
C VAL A 146 -8.74 9.02 4.16
N LEU A 147 -7.98 9.90 3.51
CA LEU A 147 -8.53 11.15 2.97
C LEU A 147 -9.62 10.84 1.93
N ALA A 148 -10.82 11.41 2.14
CA ALA A 148 -11.95 11.17 1.23
C ALA A 148 -11.69 11.71 -0.19
N GLU A 149 -10.92 12.78 -0.31
CA GLU A 149 -10.49 13.33 -1.59
C GLU A 149 -9.57 12.38 -2.37
N PHE A 150 -8.71 11.62 -1.66
CA PHE A 150 -7.82 10.64 -2.28
C PHE A 150 -8.56 9.38 -2.74
N ALA A 151 -9.56 8.95 -1.99
CA ALA A 151 -10.29 7.72 -2.24
C ALA A 151 -11.82 7.96 -2.24
N PRO A 152 -12.36 8.70 -3.24
CA PRO A 152 -13.76 9.16 -3.24
C PRO A 152 -14.78 8.02 -3.23
N ASP A 153 -14.45 6.86 -3.81
CA ASP A 153 -15.32 5.67 -3.85
C ASP A 153 -15.04 4.67 -2.71
N CYS A 154 -14.33 5.08 -1.66
CA CYS A 154 -14.01 4.22 -0.53
C CYS A 154 -15.27 3.67 0.17
N ASP A 155 -16.34 4.45 0.26
CA ASP A 155 -17.61 4.07 0.86
C ASP A 155 -18.36 2.95 0.09
N ARG A 156 -18.02 2.72 -1.18
CA ARG A 156 -18.61 1.69 -2.04
C ARG A 156 -17.84 0.37 -2.00
N GLN A 157 -16.68 0.32 -1.33
CA GLN A 157 -15.83 -0.85 -1.31
C GLN A 157 -16.34 -1.89 -0.30
N ASP A 158 -16.26 -3.16 -0.70
CA ASP A 158 -16.51 -4.29 0.22
C ASP A 158 -15.18 -4.76 0.83
N PHE A 159 -14.80 -4.20 1.97
CA PHE A 159 -13.58 -4.56 2.67
C PHE A 159 -13.60 -5.93 3.34
N SER A 160 -14.67 -6.70 3.22
CA SER A 160 -14.66 -8.12 3.55
C SER A 160 -13.97 -8.98 2.47
N ARG A 161 -13.87 -8.45 1.24
CA ARG A 161 -13.30 -9.13 0.07
C ARG A 161 -11.97 -8.55 -0.39
N VAL A 162 -11.80 -7.25 -0.29
CA VAL A 162 -10.57 -6.54 -0.66
C VAL A 162 -10.00 -5.83 0.57
N THR A 163 -8.69 -5.92 0.79
CA THR A 163 -8.08 -5.18 1.91
C THR A 163 -7.98 -3.69 1.60
N PRO A 164 -7.99 -2.82 2.64
CA PRO A 164 -7.73 -1.39 2.43
C PRO A 164 -6.41 -1.14 1.69
N SER A 165 -5.35 -1.89 1.99
CA SER A 165 -4.06 -1.76 1.31
C SER A 165 -4.15 -2.06 -0.19
N ALA A 166 -4.81 -3.15 -0.59
CA ALA A 166 -5.00 -3.51 -2.00
C ALA A 166 -5.84 -2.46 -2.73
N TYR A 167 -6.94 -2.00 -2.13
CA TYR A 167 -7.78 -0.95 -2.70
C TYR A 167 -7.01 0.35 -2.90
N LEU A 168 -6.29 0.81 -1.88
CA LEU A 168 -5.55 2.08 -1.96
C LEU A 168 -4.41 2.01 -2.99
N SER A 169 -3.72 0.88 -3.10
CA SER A 169 -2.70 0.64 -4.13
C SER A 169 -3.27 0.63 -5.55
N SER A 170 -4.56 0.29 -5.72
CA SER A 170 -5.23 0.36 -7.03
C SER A 170 -5.59 1.79 -7.45
N ILE A 171 -5.65 2.74 -6.51
CA ILE A 171 -5.89 4.16 -6.80
C ILE A 171 -4.60 4.84 -7.23
N ALA A 172 -3.54 4.68 -6.45
CA ALA A 172 -2.22 5.21 -6.74
C ALA A 172 -1.14 4.35 -6.07
N PRO A 173 0.04 4.20 -6.71
CA PRO A 173 1.15 3.50 -6.10
C PRO A 173 1.62 4.24 -4.83
N LEU A 174 2.06 3.46 -3.86
CA LEU A 174 2.66 3.98 -2.64
C LEU A 174 3.98 4.69 -2.97
N GLN A 175 4.04 6.01 -2.75
CA GLN A 175 5.24 6.81 -3.02
C GLN A 175 6.18 6.84 -1.82
N GLU A 176 5.63 6.94 -0.62
CA GLU A 176 6.38 7.01 0.63
C GLU A 176 5.55 6.40 1.76
N ALA A 177 6.22 5.75 2.70
CA ALA A 177 5.61 5.27 3.94
C ALA A 177 6.53 5.57 5.13
N GLU A 178 5.92 6.03 6.22
CA GLU A 178 6.54 6.11 7.53
C GLU A 178 5.91 5.05 8.42
N GLN A 179 6.74 4.29 9.13
CA GLN A 179 6.27 3.31 10.10
C GLN A 179 6.97 3.51 11.43
N ILE A 180 6.17 3.52 12.50
CA ILE A 180 6.66 3.52 13.88
C ILE A 180 6.12 2.27 14.55
N VAL A 181 7.02 1.44 15.05
CA VAL A 181 6.68 0.18 15.72
C VAL A 181 6.88 0.34 17.22
N ARG A 182 5.87 -0.08 18.00
CA ARG A 182 5.88 -0.04 19.47
C ARG A 182 5.31 -1.32 20.04
N ALA A 183 5.89 -1.79 21.14
CA ALA A 183 5.26 -2.79 22.00
C ALA A 183 4.46 -2.07 23.09
N GLN A 184 3.20 -2.47 23.28
CA GLN A 184 2.36 -1.92 24.34
C GLN A 184 1.28 -2.90 24.77
N MET A 185 0.75 -2.73 25.99
CA MET A 185 -0.41 -3.48 26.41
C MET A 185 -1.65 -2.98 25.66
N PRO A 186 -2.44 -3.89 25.04
CA PRO A 186 -3.63 -3.50 24.30
C PRO A 186 -4.74 -3.04 25.25
N ASN A 187 -5.58 -2.09 24.80
CA ASN A 187 -6.81 -1.78 25.51
C ASN A 187 -7.78 -2.99 25.47
N ALA A 188 -8.82 -2.94 26.32
CA ALA A 188 -9.78 -4.04 26.45
C ALA A 188 -10.50 -4.39 25.14
N ALA A 189 -10.75 -3.40 24.26
CA ALA A 189 -11.42 -3.63 22.98
C ALA A 189 -10.52 -4.38 22.00
N VAL A 190 -9.28 -3.94 21.81
CA VAL A 190 -8.26 -4.61 20.96
C VAL A 190 -7.99 -6.02 21.47
N ARG A 191 -7.75 -6.17 22.79
CA ARG A 191 -7.51 -7.47 23.42
C ARG A 191 -8.62 -8.47 23.14
N ARG A 192 -9.87 -8.06 23.30
CA ARG A 192 -11.04 -8.91 23.02
C ARG A 192 -11.13 -9.29 21.54
N ARG A 193 -10.90 -8.32 20.62
CA ARG A 193 -10.95 -8.55 19.16
C ARG A 193 -9.87 -9.53 18.70
N LEU A 194 -8.68 -9.41 19.26
CA LEU A 194 -7.55 -10.28 18.95
C LEU A 194 -7.55 -11.58 19.76
N ARG A 195 -8.51 -11.77 20.68
CA ARG A 195 -8.58 -12.94 21.58
C ARG A 195 -7.25 -13.16 22.33
N MET A 196 -6.70 -12.07 22.88
CA MET A 196 -5.43 -12.05 23.62
C MET A 196 -5.66 -12.26 25.12
N THR A 197 -4.66 -12.81 25.81
CA THR A 197 -4.64 -12.89 27.28
C THR A 197 -4.40 -11.50 27.91
N ALA A 198 -4.55 -11.39 29.20
CA ALA A 198 -4.44 -10.10 29.90
C ALA A 198 -2.99 -9.59 29.97
N ASP A 199 -2.04 -10.49 29.94
CA ASP A 199 -0.59 -10.30 30.10
C ASP A 199 0.17 -10.29 28.76
N GLU A 200 -0.54 -10.50 27.64
CA GLU A 200 0.05 -10.53 26.31
C GLU A 200 0.28 -9.11 25.77
N ALA A 201 1.51 -8.81 25.38
CA ALA A 201 1.85 -7.56 24.72
C ALA A 201 1.38 -7.54 23.26
N CYS A 202 1.07 -6.34 22.78
CA CYS A 202 0.68 -6.07 21.40
C CYS A 202 1.80 -5.32 20.68
N LEU A 203 2.17 -5.79 19.50
CA LEU A 203 2.99 -5.03 18.57
C LEU A 203 2.06 -4.07 17.83
N VAL A 204 2.35 -2.78 17.91
CA VAL A 204 1.56 -1.74 17.25
C VAL A 204 2.40 -1.04 16.20
N VAL A 205 1.97 -1.14 14.94
CA VAL A 205 2.56 -0.41 13.82
C VAL A 205 1.68 0.81 13.51
N MET A 206 2.21 1.99 13.75
CA MET A 206 1.62 3.23 13.24
C MET A 206 2.22 3.51 11.87
N ARG A 207 1.36 3.62 10.86
CA ARG A 207 1.79 3.80 9.48
C ARG A 207 1.11 5.03 8.87
N ARG A 208 1.90 5.90 8.28
CA ARG A 208 1.43 6.93 7.35
C ARG A 208 1.87 6.57 5.95
N THR A 209 1.04 6.86 4.96
CA THR A 209 1.39 6.66 3.55
C THR A 209 1.11 7.92 2.76
N TRP A 210 1.97 8.19 1.79
CA TRP A 210 1.92 9.36 0.94
C TRP A 210 1.59 8.98 -0.49
N ALA A 211 0.77 9.81 -1.11
CA ALA A 211 0.55 9.86 -2.54
C ALA A 211 0.45 11.34 -2.96
N HIS A 212 0.87 11.66 -4.18
CA HIS A 212 0.86 13.04 -4.69
C HIS A 212 1.57 14.05 -3.75
N GLY A 213 2.66 13.61 -3.10
CA GLY A 213 3.49 14.45 -2.22
C GLY A 213 2.86 14.83 -0.86
N ARG A 214 1.75 14.20 -0.47
CA ARG A 214 1.07 14.45 0.82
C ARG A 214 0.63 13.17 1.52
N PRO A 215 0.50 13.16 2.86
CA PRO A 215 -0.08 12.03 3.57
C PRO A 215 -1.52 11.80 3.14
N VAL A 216 -1.86 10.58 2.72
CA VAL A 216 -3.22 10.22 2.29
C VAL A 216 -3.89 9.23 3.22
N THR A 217 -3.09 8.45 3.99
CA THR A 217 -3.63 7.54 5.00
C THR A 217 -2.84 7.60 6.30
N PHE A 218 -3.53 7.31 7.39
CA PHE A 218 -2.93 7.01 8.70
C PHE A 218 -3.60 5.77 9.28
N ALA A 219 -2.80 4.78 9.66
CA ALA A 219 -3.27 3.52 10.20
C ALA A 219 -2.55 3.16 11.51
N ARG A 220 -3.30 2.53 12.43
CA ARG A 220 -2.75 1.79 13.57
C ARG A 220 -3.11 0.33 13.39
N LEU A 221 -2.08 -0.50 13.31
CA LEU A 221 -2.17 -1.93 13.09
C LEU A 221 -1.72 -2.61 14.39
N HIS A 222 -2.65 -3.28 15.07
CA HIS A 222 -2.39 -3.95 16.33
C HIS A 222 -2.25 -5.45 16.07
N HIS A 223 -1.14 -6.04 16.46
CA HIS A 223 -0.86 -7.46 16.31
C HIS A 223 -0.56 -8.12 17.66
N PRO A 224 -1.09 -9.32 17.92
CA PRO A 224 -0.70 -10.07 19.13
C PRO A 224 0.78 -10.45 19.08
N GLY A 225 1.53 -10.13 20.12
CA GLY A 225 2.98 -10.41 20.15
C GLY A 225 3.34 -11.89 20.09
N SER A 226 2.44 -12.78 20.52
CA SER A 226 2.64 -14.23 20.44
C SER A 226 2.39 -14.84 19.06
N ARG A 227 1.86 -14.06 18.10
CA ARG A 227 1.39 -14.56 16.79
C ARG A 227 1.88 -13.76 15.60
N TYR A 228 2.62 -12.68 15.85
CA TYR A 228 3.10 -11.80 14.78
C TYR A 228 4.48 -11.26 15.12
N GLU A 229 5.35 -11.29 14.13
CA GLU A 229 6.68 -10.70 14.18
C GLU A 229 6.92 -9.87 12.91
N LEU A 230 7.76 -8.86 13.04
CA LEU A 230 8.22 -8.05 11.91
C LEU A 230 9.65 -8.45 11.60
N THR A 231 9.87 -8.97 10.40
CA THR A 231 11.18 -9.33 9.89
C THR A 231 11.62 -8.33 8.82
N GLY A 232 12.89 -7.97 8.85
CA GLY A 232 13.52 -7.15 7.81
C GLY A 232 14.85 -7.77 7.40
N HIS A 233 15.10 -7.89 6.08
CA HIS A 233 16.37 -8.33 5.55
C HIS A 233 17.15 -7.11 5.03
N TYR A 234 18.40 -6.96 5.46
CA TYR A 234 19.27 -5.88 5.02
C TYR A 234 20.49 -6.45 4.31
N THR A 235 20.72 -6.03 3.07
CA THR A 235 21.96 -6.31 2.34
C THR A 235 22.72 -5.01 2.16
N PRO A 236 23.95 -4.87 2.69
CA PRO A 236 24.75 -3.67 2.52
C PRO A 236 25.02 -3.37 1.03
N PRO A 237 25.09 -2.09 0.63
CA PRO A 237 25.51 -1.72 -0.73
C PRO A 237 26.89 -2.27 -1.06
N GLY A 238 27.05 -2.92 -2.23
CA GLY A 238 28.33 -3.48 -2.68
C GLY A 238 28.55 -4.97 -2.39
N THR A 239 27.62 -5.64 -1.74
CA THR A 239 27.66 -7.10 -1.58
C THR A 239 27.04 -7.75 -2.81
N THR A 240 27.87 -8.34 -3.70
CA THR A 240 27.38 -9.22 -4.77
C THR A 240 26.84 -10.49 -4.13
N THR A 241 25.53 -10.62 -4.05
CA THR A 241 24.90 -11.87 -3.62
C THR A 241 25.10 -12.90 -4.72
N SER A 242 26.01 -13.88 -4.51
CA SER A 242 25.96 -15.11 -5.30
C SER A 242 24.62 -15.78 -4.97
N ALA A 243 23.82 -16.01 -6.00
CA ALA A 243 22.55 -16.69 -5.89
C ALA A 243 22.77 -18.09 -5.28
N SER A 244 22.42 -18.24 -4.05
CA SER A 244 22.08 -19.42 -3.26
C SER A 244 22.47 -19.21 -1.79
N ALA A 245 21.64 -18.45 -1.05
CA ALA A 245 21.61 -18.58 0.39
C ALA A 245 20.19 -19.04 0.72
N ASP A 246 20.07 -20.32 1.01
CA ASP A 246 18.90 -20.87 1.69
C ASP A 246 18.59 -19.97 2.89
N VAL A 247 17.36 -19.46 2.93
CA VAL A 247 16.82 -18.78 4.11
C VAL A 247 16.82 -19.84 5.22
N VAL A 248 17.85 -19.79 6.07
CA VAL A 248 17.85 -20.55 7.31
C VAL A 248 16.74 -19.93 8.17
N GLN A 249 15.61 -20.62 8.19
CA GLN A 249 14.54 -20.33 9.13
C GLN A 249 15.10 -20.38 10.55
N LEU A 250 15.02 -19.25 11.26
CA LEU A 250 15.35 -19.13 12.68
C LEU A 250 14.33 -19.87 13.58
N GLU A 251 13.74 -20.95 13.09
CA GLU A 251 12.69 -21.72 13.76
C GLU A 251 13.17 -22.57 14.95
N LYS A 252 14.44 -22.47 15.34
CA LYS A 252 15.01 -23.32 16.41
C LYS A 252 15.75 -22.54 17.50
N LEU A 253 15.18 -21.45 17.97
CA LEU A 253 15.60 -20.83 19.24
C LEU A 253 14.38 -20.72 20.16
N GLN A 254 13.88 -21.86 20.61
CA GLN A 254 13.12 -21.95 21.86
C GLN A 254 14.05 -22.33 22.98
N PRO A 255 13.99 -21.65 24.16
CA PRO A 255 14.71 -22.06 25.35
C PRO A 255 14.19 -23.36 25.92
#